data_b12850b50cee8c9c06e75c397e07c8e0
#
_entry.id   b12850b50cee8c9c06e75c397e07c8e0
#
_cell.length_a   1.000
_cell.length_b   1.000
_cell.length_c   1.000
_cell.angle_alpha   90.00
_cell.angle_beta   90.00
_cell.angle_gamma   90.00
#
_symmetry.space_group_name_H-M   'P 1'
#
loop_
_entity.id
_entity.type
_entity.pdbx_description
1 polymer ?
#
loop_
_entity_poly.entity_id
_entity_poly.type
_entity_poly.pdbx_seq_one_letter_code
_entity_poly.pdbx_strand_id
1 'polypeptide(L)'
;MLSSDQVSDEIVGFHCQQAAEKILKALLSDLGVRFRKTHEIGALMALLAQGGHALPEQFENLDVLTPFGTIYRYEDYDAVVSLNRDTARASVRELRAFVETKLRERADQ
;
A
#
# COMPACT_ATOMS: atom_id res chain seq x y z
N MET A 1 -16.44 -24.45 -0.25
CA MET A 1 -16.17 -23.13 -0.81
C MET A 1 -16.25 -22.06 0.27
N LEU A 2 -15.27 -21.17 0.30
CA LEU A 2 -15.27 -20.10 1.27
C LEU A 2 -16.18 -18.97 0.80
N SER A 3 -17.01 -18.46 1.69
CA SER A 3 -17.74 -17.23 1.42
C SER A 3 -16.77 -16.05 1.55
N SER A 4 -17.17 -14.89 1.08
CA SER A 4 -16.33 -13.70 1.19
C SER A 4 -16.00 -13.37 2.66
N ASP A 5 -16.90 -13.73 3.57
CA ASP A 5 -16.67 -13.49 4.99
C ASP A 5 -15.66 -14.44 5.59
N GLN A 6 -15.38 -15.54 4.91
CA GLN A 6 -14.44 -16.54 5.40
C GLN A 6 -13.04 -16.35 4.85
N VAL A 7 -12.87 -15.39 3.94
CA VAL A 7 -11.53 -15.03 3.48
C VAL A 7 -10.83 -14.35 4.63
N SER A 8 -9.67 -14.85 4.99
CA SER A 8 -8.95 -14.35 6.17
C SER A 8 -8.48 -12.92 5.98
N ASP A 9 -8.32 -12.21 7.10
CA ASP A 9 -7.77 -10.87 7.08
C ASP A 9 -6.35 -10.87 6.49
N GLU A 10 -5.61 -11.96 6.68
CA GLU A 10 -4.28 -12.10 6.14
C GLU A 10 -4.29 -12.01 4.63
N ILE A 11 -5.23 -12.70 3.99
CA ILE A 11 -5.32 -12.70 2.53
C ILE A 11 -5.74 -11.33 2.01
N VAL A 12 -6.76 -10.74 2.63
CA VAL A 12 -7.21 -9.41 2.24
C VAL A 12 -6.09 -8.40 2.44
N GLY A 13 -5.42 -8.45 3.59
CA GLY A 13 -4.31 -7.56 3.89
C GLY A 13 -3.16 -7.72 2.90
N PHE A 14 -2.85 -8.97 2.52
CA PHE A 14 -1.80 -9.22 1.55
C PHE A 14 -2.13 -8.55 0.21
N HIS A 15 -3.35 -8.72 -0.27
CA HIS A 15 -3.73 -8.10 -1.55
C HIS A 15 -3.73 -6.58 -1.47
N CYS A 16 -4.18 -6.01 -0.36
CA CYS A 16 -4.15 -4.57 -0.16
C CYS A 16 -2.71 -4.06 -0.11
N GLN A 17 -1.84 -4.78 0.60
CA GLN A 17 -0.44 -4.40 0.69
C GLN A 17 0.22 -4.44 -0.69
N GLN A 18 -0.01 -5.50 -1.46
CA GLN A 18 0.56 -5.62 -2.80
C GLN A 18 0.09 -4.50 -3.71
N ALA A 19 -1.19 -4.17 -3.64
CA ALA A 19 -1.75 -3.10 -4.45
C ALA A 19 -1.12 -1.76 -4.07
N ALA A 20 -1.06 -1.44 -2.79
CA ALA A 20 -0.48 -0.19 -2.32
C ALA A 20 0.99 -0.09 -2.70
N GLU A 21 1.74 -1.17 -2.51
CA GLU A 21 3.15 -1.21 -2.86
C GLU A 21 3.36 -0.90 -4.34
N LYS A 22 2.60 -1.55 -5.21
CA LYS A 22 2.75 -1.36 -6.65
C LYS A 22 2.36 0.05 -7.08
N ILE A 23 1.30 0.59 -6.49
CA ILE A 23 0.86 1.94 -6.78
C ILE A 23 1.94 2.95 -6.42
N LEU A 24 2.51 2.82 -5.22
CA LEU A 24 3.55 3.75 -4.78
C LEU A 24 4.82 3.63 -5.62
N LYS A 25 5.19 2.41 -5.98
CA LYS A 25 6.36 2.20 -6.84
C LYS A 25 6.15 2.79 -8.23
N ALA A 26 4.93 2.69 -8.75
CA ALA A 26 4.61 3.31 -10.03
C ALA A 26 4.80 4.83 -9.98
N LEU A 27 4.33 5.45 -8.90
CA LEU A 27 4.48 6.89 -8.74
C LEU A 27 5.96 7.27 -8.61
N LEU A 28 6.71 6.54 -7.78
CA LEU A 28 8.15 6.79 -7.63
C LEU A 28 8.88 6.67 -8.96
N SER A 29 8.56 5.64 -9.74
CA SER A 29 9.17 5.45 -11.05
C SER A 29 8.86 6.62 -11.98
N ASP A 30 7.61 7.07 -11.98
CA ASP A 30 7.22 8.20 -12.83
C ASP A 30 7.95 9.49 -12.43
N LEU A 31 8.19 9.65 -11.13
CA LEU A 31 8.90 10.82 -10.61
C LEU A 31 10.43 10.70 -10.79
N GLY A 32 10.91 9.57 -11.25
CA GLY A 32 12.34 9.35 -11.39
C GLY A 32 13.07 9.12 -10.08
N VAL A 33 12.35 8.77 -9.04
CA VAL A 33 12.93 8.51 -7.72
C VAL A 33 13.36 7.05 -7.65
N ARG A 34 14.61 6.82 -7.32
CA ARG A 34 15.12 5.46 -7.14
C ARG A 34 14.65 4.90 -5.83
N PHE A 35 14.34 3.63 -5.83
CA PHE A 35 13.95 2.93 -4.60
C PHE A 35 14.56 1.54 -4.58
N ARG A 36 14.82 1.07 -3.37
CA ARG A 36 15.34 -0.28 -3.18
C ARG A 36 14.21 -1.28 -3.30
N LYS A 37 14.56 -2.54 -3.52
CA LYS A 37 13.58 -3.60 -3.36
C LYS A 37 13.12 -3.60 -1.92
N THR A 38 11.87 -3.26 -1.71
CA THR A 38 11.30 -3.25 -0.37
C THR A 38 9.81 -3.50 -0.49
N HIS A 39 9.26 -4.09 0.56
CA HIS A 39 7.83 -4.29 0.70
C HIS A 39 7.27 -3.40 1.79
N GLU A 40 8.09 -2.52 2.34
CA GLU A 40 7.66 -1.62 3.40
C GLU A 40 7.03 -0.37 2.82
N ILE A 41 5.73 -0.25 3.03
CA ILE A 41 4.98 0.87 2.49
C ILE A 41 5.47 2.18 3.08
N GLY A 42 5.78 2.19 4.38
CA GLY A 42 6.29 3.38 5.03
C GLY A 42 7.59 3.88 4.43
N ALA A 43 8.47 2.95 4.00
CA ALA A 43 9.72 3.33 3.36
C ALA A 43 9.46 4.00 2.02
N LEU A 44 8.51 3.49 1.25
CA LEU A 44 8.15 4.09 -0.03
C LEU A 44 7.54 5.48 0.16
N MET A 45 6.69 5.62 1.18
CA MET A 45 6.10 6.92 1.50
C MET A 45 7.18 7.93 1.91
N ALA A 46 8.18 7.46 2.66
CA ALA A 46 9.28 8.33 3.09
C ALA A 46 10.09 8.83 1.89
N LEU A 47 10.31 7.98 0.91
CA LEU A 47 11.01 8.39 -0.30
C LEU A 47 10.25 9.48 -1.05
N LEU A 48 8.93 9.34 -1.13
CA LEU A 48 8.10 10.38 -1.74
C LEU A 48 8.22 11.69 -0.98
N ALA A 49 8.18 11.64 0.34
CA ALA A 49 8.30 12.84 1.16
C ALA A 49 9.66 13.51 0.99
N GLN A 50 10.73 12.72 0.93
CA GLN A 50 12.08 13.26 0.74
C GLN A 50 12.22 13.97 -0.58
N GLY A 51 11.49 13.50 -1.59
CA GLY A 51 11.51 14.13 -2.91
C GLY A 51 10.54 15.30 -3.07
N GLY A 52 9.89 15.71 -1.99
CA GLY A 52 8.94 16.81 -2.06
C GLY A 52 7.55 16.40 -2.50
N HIS A 53 7.25 15.11 -2.47
CA HIS A 53 5.98 14.57 -2.96
C HIS A 53 5.25 13.79 -1.88
N ALA A 54 5.31 14.25 -0.64
CA ALA A 54 4.65 13.57 0.47
C ALA A 54 3.18 13.32 0.17
N LEU A 55 2.70 12.15 0.55
CA LEU A 55 1.29 11.83 0.38
C LEU A 55 0.44 12.64 1.35
N PRO A 56 -0.83 12.90 0.98
CA PRO A 56 -1.74 13.56 1.92
C PRO A 56 -1.85 12.80 3.24
N GLU A 57 -2.15 13.53 4.28
CA GLU A 57 -2.24 13.01 5.64
C GLU A 57 -3.19 11.81 5.76
N GLN A 58 -4.22 11.77 4.93
CA GLN A 58 -5.19 10.67 4.96
C GLN A 58 -4.56 9.30 4.68
N PHE A 59 -3.35 9.28 4.12
CA PHE A 59 -2.65 8.05 3.80
C PHE A 59 -1.59 7.67 4.84
N GLU A 60 -1.47 8.43 5.93
CA GLU A 60 -0.39 8.20 6.89
C GLU A 60 -0.42 6.80 7.51
N ASN A 61 -1.58 6.17 7.55
CA ASN A 61 -1.74 4.85 8.15
C ASN A 61 -1.55 3.69 7.19
N LEU A 62 -1.18 3.96 5.93
CA LEU A 62 -0.99 2.88 4.96
C LEU A 62 0.05 1.86 5.39
N ASP A 63 1.02 2.27 6.19
CA ASP A 63 2.08 1.38 6.63
C ASP A 63 1.58 0.24 7.52
N VAL A 64 0.36 0.33 8.03
CA VAL A 64 -0.22 -0.79 8.77
C VAL A 64 -0.38 -2.02 7.89
N LEU A 65 -0.35 -1.85 6.56
CA LEU A 65 -0.43 -2.97 5.64
C LEU A 65 0.90 -3.71 5.48
N THR A 66 2.01 -3.08 5.86
CA THR A 66 3.33 -3.66 5.63
C THR A 66 3.47 -5.08 6.17
N PRO A 67 3.04 -5.39 7.39
CA PRO A 67 3.20 -6.76 7.90
C PRO A 67 2.48 -7.80 7.04
N PHE A 68 1.44 -7.42 6.33
CA PHE A 68 0.67 -8.34 5.51
C PHE A 68 1.40 -8.74 4.23
N GLY A 69 2.45 -8.03 3.86
CA GLY A 69 3.23 -8.35 2.66
C GLY A 69 4.02 -9.64 2.76
N THR A 70 4.20 -10.16 3.98
CA THR A 70 4.93 -11.40 4.20
C THR A 70 4.11 -12.38 5.01
N ILE A 71 2.81 -12.25 4.94
CA ILE A 71 1.91 -12.97 5.83
C ILE A 71 1.92 -14.48 5.64
N TYR A 72 2.33 -14.97 4.49
CA TYR A 72 2.36 -16.41 4.27
C TYR A 72 3.51 -17.10 4.98
N ARG A 73 4.25 -16.38 5.80
CA ARG A 73 5.23 -16.98 6.72
C ARG A 73 4.60 -17.17 8.09
N TYR A 74 3.41 -17.64 8.09
CA TYR A 74 2.59 -17.60 9.28
C TYR A 74 2.85 -18.69 10.29
N GLU A 75 3.77 -19.57 10.08
CA GLU A 75 4.17 -20.44 11.17
C GLU A 75 4.76 -19.64 12.32
N ASP A 76 5.23 -18.43 12.05
CA ASP A 76 5.71 -17.52 13.08
C ASP A 76 4.66 -16.53 13.51
N TYR A 77 3.47 -16.73 13.06
CA TYR A 77 2.43 -15.72 13.17
C TYR A 77 1.55 -15.99 14.37
N ASP A 78 2.02 -15.56 15.52
CA ASP A 78 1.27 -15.70 16.76
C ASP A 78 0.50 -14.45 17.11
N ALA A 79 0.88 -13.33 16.55
CA ALA A 79 0.21 -12.08 16.85
C ALA A 79 -1.09 -12.02 16.11
N VAL A 80 -2.13 -11.67 16.82
CA VAL A 80 -3.41 -11.41 16.17
C VAL A 80 -3.33 -10.03 15.56
N VAL A 81 -3.13 -9.99 14.26
CA VAL A 81 -3.15 -8.73 13.53
C VAL A 81 -4.55 -8.62 12.95
N SER A 82 -5.32 -7.69 13.48
CA SER A 82 -6.66 -7.46 12.95
C SER A 82 -6.59 -6.42 11.86
N LEU A 83 -7.46 -6.57 10.87
CA LEU A 83 -7.53 -5.67 9.74
C LEU A 83 -8.96 -5.23 9.56
N ASN A 84 -9.17 -3.94 9.48
CA ASN A 84 -10.46 -3.43 9.04
C ASN A 84 -10.45 -3.48 7.52
N ARG A 85 -11.10 -4.50 6.98
CA ARG A 85 -11.07 -4.77 5.53
C ARG A 85 -11.64 -3.62 4.71
N ASP A 86 -12.75 -3.06 5.17
CA ASP A 86 -13.39 -1.98 4.44
C ASP A 86 -12.51 -0.75 4.39
N THR A 87 -11.91 -0.41 5.52
CA THR A 87 -10.98 0.72 5.59
C THR A 87 -9.76 0.49 4.70
N ALA A 88 -9.20 -0.73 4.76
CA ALA A 88 -8.03 -1.06 3.96
C ALA A 88 -8.34 -0.94 2.46
N ARG A 89 -9.44 -1.52 2.02
CA ARG A 89 -9.82 -1.46 0.62
C ARG A 89 -10.13 -0.03 0.18
N ALA A 90 -10.81 0.73 1.03
CA ALA A 90 -11.10 2.13 0.72
C ALA A 90 -9.83 2.94 0.61
N SER A 91 -8.87 2.73 1.51
CA SER A 91 -7.59 3.44 1.47
C SER A 91 -6.83 3.14 0.18
N VAL A 92 -6.82 1.87 -0.24
CA VAL A 92 -6.14 1.50 -1.47
C VAL A 92 -6.83 2.13 -2.69
N ARG A 93 -8.16 2.13 -2.71
CA ARG A 93 -8.89 2.77 -3.81
C ARG A 93 -8.61 4.26 -3.87
N GLU A 94 -8.60 4.92 -2.71
CA GLU A 94 -8.31 6.35 -2.65
C GLU A 94 -6.87 6.64 -3.08
N LEU A 95 -5.93 5.79 -2.66
CA LEU A 95 -4.54 5.94 -3.06
C LEU A 95 -4.40 5.79 -4.57
N ARG A 96 -5.07 4.81 -5.14
CA ARG A 96 -5.04 4.59 -6.59
C ARG A 96 -5.57 5.81 -7.33
N ALA A 97 -6.70 6.34 -6.89
CA ALA A 97 -7.28 7.51 -7.54
C ALA A 97 -6.35 8.72 -7.42
N PHE A 98 -5.76 8.91 -6.26
CA PHE A 98 -4.83 10.01 -6.04
C PHE A 98 -3.63 9.90 -6.98
N VAL A 99 -3.02 8.71 -7.04
CA VAL A 99 -1.84 8.51 -7.87
C VAL A 99 -2.18 8.62 -9.35
N GLU A 100 -3.30 8.06 -9.77
CA GLU A 100 -3.73 8.18 -11.16
C GLU A 100 -3.90 9.64 -11.57
N THR A 101 -4.45 10.45 -10.68
CA THR A 101 -4.58 11.89 -10.93
C THR A 101 -3.21 12.54 -11.09
N LYS A 102 -2.27 12.19 -10.20
CA LYS A 102 -0.91 12.74 -10.28
C LYS A 102 -0.23 12.36 -11.58
N LEU A 103 -0.36 11.10 -11.98
CA LEU A 103 0.26 10.63 -13.22
C LEU A 103 -0.30 11.38 -14.43
N ARG A 104 -1.62 11.61 -14.44
CA ARG A 104 -2.24 12.37 -15.53
C ARG A 104 -1.77 13.81 -15.56
N GLU A 105 -1.70 14.46 -14.39
CA GLU A 105 -1.25 15.85 -14.31
C GLU A 105 0.17 15.98 -14.85
N ARG A 106 1.03 15.02 -14.52
CA ARG A 106 2.41 15.06 -14.99
C ARG A 106 2.49 14.81 -16.49
N ALA A 107 1.63 13.95 -17.02
CA ALA A 107 1.61 13.64 -18.45
C ALA A 107 1.19 14.86 -19.28
N ASP A 108 0.41 15.75 -18.69
CA ASP A 108 -0.09 16.94 -19.37
C ASP A 108 0.87 18.12 -19.33
N GLN A 109 2.01 17.98 -18.69
CA GLN A 109 3.00 19.06 -18.59
C GLN A 109 3.95 19.08 -19.77
#